data_74ad8ae75ebfcd7929f5abc86e01773b
#
_entry.id   74ad8ae75ebfcd7929f5abc86e01773b
#
_cell.length_a   1.000
_cell.length_b   1.000
_cell.length_c   1.000
_cell.angle_alpha   90.00
_cell.angle_beta   90.00
_cell.angle_gamma   90.00
#
_symmetry.space_group_name_H-M   'P 1'
#
loop_
_entity.id
_entity.type
_entity.pdbx_description
1 polymer ?
#
loop_
_entity_poly.entity_id
_entity_poly.type
_entity_poly.pdbx_seq_one_letter_code
_entity_poly.pdbx_strand_id
1 'polypeptide(L)'
;EERGQLFNAPKFEHSYPFCWRCDTPLIYYARDTWFIKMTDVKDDLIKNNNTVNWIPKTIGEGRFGAWLENVQDWGISRNRYWGTPLNIWECECGHRHAIGSIEELKSMSDNCPDEIELHRPFIDAVTIKCPECGKEMHRVPEVIDCWFDSGAMPFAQWHYPFENKDIFEENFPADFISEAVDQTRGWFYSLLAESTLLFNKAPYKNVIVLGHVQDENGQ
;
A
#
# COMPACT_ATOMS: atom_id res chain seq x y z
N GLU A 1 17.04 2.42 -39.78
CA GLU A 1 17.50 1.96 -41.09
C GLU A 1 18.20 3.11 -41.83
N GLU A 2 17.54 4.22 -42.12
CA GLU A 2 18.09 5.34 -42.90
C GLU A 2 19.42 5.92 -42.38
N ARG A 3 19.69 5.82 -41.08
CA ARG A 3 20.93 6.28 -40.42
C ARG A 3 21.97 5.19 -40.28
N GLY A 4 21.74 3.96 -40.79
CA GLY A 4 22.65 2.82 -40.65
C GLY A 4 22.96 2.35 -39.23
N GLN A 5 22.11 2.76 -38.25
CA GLN A 5 22.28 2.47 -36.82
C GLN A 5 21.42 1.29 -36.35
N LEU A 6 20.52 0.79 -37.19
CA LEU A 6 19.68 -0.35 -36.86
C LEU A 6 20.43 -1.65 -37.12
N PHE A 7 20.77 -2.38 -36.06
CA PHE A 7 21.42 -3.69 -36.18
C PHE A 7 20.45 -4.80 -36.59
N ASN A 8 19.27 -4.87 -35.92
CA ASN A 8 18.24 -5.83 -36.22
C ASN A 8 16.90 -5.37 -35.61
N ALA A 9 15.78 -5.76 -36.23
CA ALA A 9 14.44 -5.53 -35.71
C ALA A 9 13.58 -6.77 -35.95
N PRO A 10 13.85 -7.91 -35.27
CA PRO A 10 13.07 -9.13 -35.44
C PRO A 10 11.65 -8.91 -34.94
N LYS A 11 10.70 -9.54 -35.63
CA LYS A 11 9.33 -9.65 -35.13
C LYS A 11 9.31 -10.71 -34.03
N PHE A 12 8.76 -10.36 -32.88
CA PHE A 12 8.58 -11.25 -31.76
C PHE A 12 7.11 -11.29 -31.33
N GLU A 13 6.55 -12.49 -31.29
CA GLU A 13 5.18 -12.69 -30.83
C GLU A 13 5.18 -12.95 -29.33
N HIS A 14 4.40 -12.19 -28.57
CA HIS A 14 4.30 -12.31 -27.13
C HIS A 14 2.90 -11.96 -26.65
N SER A 15 2.53 -12.40 -25.46
CA SER A 15 1.30 -11.99 -24.81
C SER A 15 1.35 -10.50 -24.47
N TYR A 16 0.28 -9.78 -24.78
CA TYR A 16 0.13 -8.37 -24.46
C TYR A 16 -0.98 -8.15 -23.43
N PRO A 17 -0.80 -7.29 -22.42
CA PRO A 17 -1.82 -7.08 -21.41
C PRO A 17 -2.99 -6.23 -21.96
N PHE A 18 -4.20 -6.70 -21.66
CA PHE A 18 -5.45 -5.99 -22.00
C PHE A 18 -6.21 -5.61 -20.74
N CYS A 19 -7.03 -4.59 -20.82
CA CYS A 19 -7.92 -4.20 -19.74
C CYS A 19 -8.99 -5.27 -19.52
N TRP A 20 -9.06 -5.83 -18.33
CA TRP A 20 -10.04 -6.88 -18.00
C TRP A 20 -11.53 -6.43 -18.07
N ARG A 21 -11.79 -5.10 -18.16
CA ARG A 21 -13.15 -4.55 -18.27
C ARG A 21 -13.61 -4.30 -19.68
N CYS A 22 -12.71 -3.84 -20.56
CA CYS A 22 -13.07 -3.36 -21.90
C CYS A 22 -12.20 -3.93 -23.02
N ASP A 23 -11.33 -4.90 -22.72
CA ASP A 23 -10.45 -5.59 -23.68
C ASP A 23 -9.60 -4.66 -24.56
N THR A 24 -9.40 -3.42 -24.14
CA THR A 24 -8.48 -2.52 -24.84
C THR A 24 -7.04 -2.81 -24.45
N PRO A 25 -6.07 -2.74 -25.38
CA PRO A 25 -4.67 -2.91 -25.05
C PRO A 25 -4.20 -1.82 -24.07
N LEU A 26 -3.41 -2.22 -23.07
CA LEU A 26 -2.83 -1.30 -22.10
C LEU A 26 -1.60 -0.62 -22.69
N ILE A 27 -1.32 0.59 -22.24
CA ILE A 27 -0.10 1.34 -22.58
C ILE A 27 0.71 1.63 -21.31
N TYR A 28 2.03 1.71 -21.47
CA TYR A 28 2.93 2.15 -20.41
C TYR A 28 3.21 3.64 -20.59
N TYR A 29 3.02 4.41 -19.51
CA TYR A 29 3.42 5.81 -19.44
C TYR A 29 3.79 6.22 -18.02
N ALA A 30 4.69 7.19 -17.88
CA ALA A 30 5.13 7.67 -16.58
C ALA A 30 4.08 8.57 -15.95
N ARG A 31 3.91 8.43 -14.63
CA ARG A 31 3.06 9.28 -13.79
C ARG A 31 3.74 9.55 -12.46
N ASP A 32 3.51 10.75 -11.93
CA ASP A 32 3.87 11.04 -10.55
C ASP A 32 3.09 10.15 -9.59
N THR A 33 3.78 9.61 -8.61
CA THR A 33 3.22 8.64 -7.66
C THR A 33 3.86 8.84 -6.29
N TRP A 34 3.08 8.68 -5.24
CA TRP A 34 3.60 8.63 -3.88
C TRP A 34 4.15 7.25 -3.59
N PHE A 35 5.33 7.19 -2.99
CA PHE A 35 6.02 5.95 -2.65
C PHE A 35 6.34 5.88 -1.16
N ILE A 36 6.21 4.69 -0.60
CA ILE A 36 6.88 4.32 0.66
C ILE A 36 8.21 3.68 0.28
N LYS A 37 9.31 4.17 0.86
CA LYS A 37 10.66 3.69 0.55
C LYS A 37 10.96 2.38 1.26
N MET A 38 10.40 1.29 0.75
CA MET A 38 10.52 -0.05 1.34
C MET A 38 11.93 -0.60 1.29
N THR A 39 12.75 -0.10 0.36
CA THR A 39 14.17 -0.45 0.25
C THR A 39 14.97 -0.09 1.49
N ASP A 40 14.58 0.94 2.26
CA ASP A 40 15.25 1.35 3.49
C ASP A 40 14.99 0.38 4.66
N VAL A 41 13.89 -0.38 4.64
CA VAL A 41 13.52 -1.35 5.67
C VAL A 41 13.63 -2.81 5.21
N LYS A 42 14.31 -3.04 4.10
CA LYS A 42 14.49 -4.37 3.50
C LYS A 42 15.02 -5.40 4.48
N ASP A 43 16.08 -5.07 5.22
CA ASP A 43 16.71 -6.00 6.14
C ASP A 43 15.79 -6.34 7.31
N ASP A 44 14.99 -5.39 7.79
CA ASP A 44 13.98 -5.62 8.82
C ASP A 44 12.83 -6.48 8.30
N LEU A 45 12.39 -6.30 7.05
CA LEU A 45 11.39 -7.17 6.42
C LEU A 45 11.87 -8.63 6.38
N ILE A 46 13.11 -8.86 5.94
CA ILE A 46 13.71 -10.19 5.87
C ILE A 46 13.83 -10.79 7.29
N LYS A 47 14.32 -10.01 8.25
CA LYS A 47 14.43 -10.41 9.64
C LYS A 47 13.09 -10.81 10.24
N ASN A 48 12.06 -9.99 10.04
CA ASN A 48 10.71 -10.26 10.53
C ASN A 48 10.10 -11.50 9.86
N ASN A 49 10.26 -11.65 8.54
CA ASN A 49 9.83 -12.85 7.82
C ASN A 49 10.45 -14.13 8.38
N ASN A 50 11.74 -14.09 8.77
CA ASN A 50 12.45 -15.23 9.33
C ASN A 50 11.94 -15.67 10.72
N THR A 51 11.11 -14.86 11.38
CA THR A 51 10.46 -15.22 12.66
C THR A 51 9.15 -15.99 12.45
N VAL A 52 8.63 -16.02 11.23
CA VAL A 52 7.32 -16.61 10.90
C VAL A 52 7.45 -18.10 10.59
N ASN A 53 6.54 -18.88 11.13
CA ASN A 53 6.41 -20.29 10.78
C ASN A 53 5.55 -20.46 9.52
N TRP A 54 6.18 -20.65 8.39
CA TRP A 54 5.52 -20.88 7.10
C TRP A 54 5.20 -22.35 6.89
N ILE A 55 3.98 -22.65 6.44
CA ILE A 55 3.50 -23.97 6.11
C ILE A 55 2.94 -23.96 4.68
N PRO A 56 3.67 -24.49 3.67
CA PRO A 56 5.00 -25.09 3.76
C PRO A 56 6.13 -24.05 3.92
N LYS A 57 7.18 -24.44 4.60
CA LYS A 57 8.36 -23.61 4.89
C LYS A 57 9.03 -23.03 3.63
N THR A 58 9.02 -23.81 2.56
CA THR A 58 9.60 -23.42 1.26
C THR A 58 9.00 -22.16 0.64
N ILE A 59 7.78 -21.78 1.01
CA ILE A 59 7.16 -20.53 0.53
C ILE A 59 7.80 -19.33 1.19
N GLY A 60 7.99 -19.37 2.51
CA GLY A 60 8.60 -18.28 3.28
C GLY A 60 10.07 -18.06 2.94
N GLU A 61 10.84 -19.14 2.82
CA GLU A 61 12.26 -19.08 2.49
C GLU A 61 12.52 -18.84 0.99
N GLY A 62 11.72 -19.47 0.12
CA GLY A 62 11.87 -19.40 -1.32
C GLY A 62 11.11 -18.25 -1.96
N ARG A 63 9.84 -18.50 -2.36
CA ARG A 63 9.05 -17.53 -3.15
C ARG A 63 8.90 -16.16 -2.48
N PHE A 64 8.61 -16.11 -1.18
CA PHE A 64 8.41 -14.87 -0.44
C PHE A 64 9.74 -14.24 -0.02
N GLY A 65 10.67 -15.04 0.55
CA GLY A 65 11.98 -14.55 0.97
C GLY A 65 12.80 -13.98 -0.18
N ALA A 66 12.91 -14.71 -1.29
CA ALA A 66 13.60 -14.23 -2.49
C ALA A 66 12.99 -12.95 -3.07
N TRP A 67 11.68 -12.74 -2.90
CA TRP A 67 11.04 -11.51 -3.32
C TRP A 67 11.38 -10.35 -2.37
N LEU A 68 11.41 -10.57 -1.06
CA LEU A 68 11.84 -9.56 -0.10
C LEU A 68 13.29 -9.13 -0.32
N GLU A 69 14.18 -10.05 -0.71
CA GLU A 69 15.55 -9.72 -1.08
C GLU A 69 15.65 -8.75 -2.26
N ASN A 70 14.62 -8.68 -3.10
CA ASN A 70 14.51 -7.83 -4.26
C ASN A 70 13.37 -6.82 -4.14
N VAL A 71 12.97 -6.48 -2.91
CA VAL A 71 11.88 -5.55 -2.66
C VAL A 71 12.11 -4.21 -3.34
N GLN A 72 11.05 -3.68 -3.94
CA GLN A 72 11.03 -2.35 -4.54
C GLN A 72 10.21 -1.40 -3.67
N ASP A 73 10.42 -0.09 -3.87
CA ASP A 73 9.61 0.92 -3.20
C ASP A 73 8.13 0.77 -3.59
N TRP A 74 7.25 0.91 -2.62
CA TRP A 74 5.83 0.67 -2.79
C TRP A 74 5.10 1.93 -3.26
N GLY A 75 4.67 1.96 -4.51
CA GLY A 75 3.82 3.02 -5.03
C GLY A 75 2.41 2.92 -4.46
N ILE A 76 2.08 3.79 -3.50
CA ILE A 76 0.84 3.71 -2.72
C ILE A 76 -0.32 4.53 -3.28
N SER A 77 -0.10 5.49 -4.16
CA SER A 77 -1.16 6.34 -4.67
C SER A 77 -1.86 5.74 -5.88
N ARG A 78 -3.18 5.93 -5.95
CA ARG A 78 -4.04 5.51 -7.06
C ARG A 78 -4.88 6.68 -7.54
N ASN A 79 -5.00 6.82 -8.86
CA ASN A 79 -5.90 7.81 -9.45
C ASN A 79 -7.28 7.17 -9.65
N ARG A 80 -8.04 7.15 -8.58
CA ARG A 80 -9.40 6.61 -8.51
C ARG A 80 -10.31 7.62 -7.81
N TYR A 81 -11.59 7.58 -8.11
CA TYR A 81 -12.55 8.40 -7.40
C TYR A 81 -12.82 7.83 -6.00
N TRP A 82 -13.12 6.54 -5.91
CA TRP A 82 -13.42 5.85 -4.66
C TRP A 82 -12.21 5.10 -4.10
N GLY A 83 -12.02 5.21 -2.82
CA GLY A 83 -10.98 4.60 -2.00
C GLY A 83 -10.66 5.50 -0.81
N THR A 84 -9.77 5.06 0.06
CA THR A 84 -9.27 5.84 1.19
C THR A 84 -8.42 7.00 0.67
N PRO A 85 -8.83 8.27 0.88
CA PRO A 85 -8.06 9.41 0.42
C PRO A 85 -6.69 9.49 1.10
N LEU A 86 -5.64 9.80 0.33
CA LEU A 86 -4.33 10.10 0.89
C LEU A 86 -4.45 11.32 1.81
N ASN A 87 -3.94 11.20 3.03
CA ASN A 87 -4.01 12.21 4.08
C ASN A 87 -2.89 13.25 3.98
N ILE A 88 -2.56 13.68 2.76
CA ILE A 88 -1.47 14.62 2.47
C ILE A 88 -2.05 15.90 1.89
N TRP A 89 -1.66 17.04 2.45
CA TRP A 89 -1.96 18.38 1.94
C TRP A 89 -0.69 19.01 1.39
N GLU A 90 -0.80 19.67 0.25
CA GLU A 90 0.30 20.38 -0.41
C GLU A 90 0.02 21.89 -0.47
N CYS A 91 1.07 22.67 -0.26
CA CYS A 91 1.08 24.12 -0.38
C CYS A 91 1.77 24.55 -1.68
N GLU A 92 1.35 25.66 -2.25
CA GLU A 92 2.05 26.32 -3.38
C GLU A 92 3.52 26.65 -3.09
N CYS A 93 3.91 26.80 -1.80
CA CYS A 93 5.30 27.01 -1.42
C CYS A 93 6.17 25.72 -1.48
N GLY A 94 5.56 24.56 -1.80
CA GLY A 94 6.20 23.26 -1.84
C GLY A 94 6.17 22.48 -0.51
N HIS A 95 5.63 23.09 0.57
CA HIS A 95 5.47 22.36 1.83
C HIS A 95 4.38 21.29 1.72
N ARG A 96 4.63 20.14 2.33
CA ARG A 96 3.73 18.99 2.41
C ARG A 96 3.48 18.64 3.87
N HIS A 97 2.24 18.32 4.19
CA HIS A 97 1.86 17.93 5.54
C HIS A 97 0.95 16.70 5.48
N ALA A 98 1.29 15.67 6.25
CA ALA A 98 0.48 14.47 6.41
C ALA A 98 -0.31 14.57 7.72
N ILE A 99 -1.63 14.58 7.64
CA ILE A 99 -2.53 14.66 8.81
C ILE A 99 -2.64 13.27 9.45
N GLY A 100 -2.40 13.20 10.75
CA GLY A 100 -2.42 11.95 11.53
C GLY A 100 -3.73 11.69 12.29
N SER A 101 -4.59 12.69 12.49
CA SER A 101 -5.87 12.50 13.17
C SER A 101 -6.92 13.55 12.77
N ILE A 102 -8.18 13.28 13.11
CA ILE A 102 -9.28 14.23 12.91
C ILE A 102 -9.07 15.49 13.78
N GLU A 103 -8.54 15.33 14.98
CA GLU A 103 -8.23 16.45 15.89
C GLU A 103 -7.16 17.34 15.29
N GLU A 104 -6.12 16.78 14.72
CA GLU A 104 -5.08 17.54 14.02
C GLU A 104 -5.67 18.30 12.83
N LEU A 105 -6.46 17.60 11.99
CA LEU A 105 -7.14 18.23 10.85
C LEU A 105 -7.97 19.44 11.27
N LYS A 106 -8.79 19.29 12.32
CA LYS A 106 -9.61 20.39 12.86
C LYS A 106 -8.77 21.52 13.42
N SER A 107 -7.66 21.22 14.07
CA SER A 107 -6.77 22.24 14.65
C SER A 107 -6.06 23.10 13.59
N MET A 108 -5.83 22.56 12.41
CA MET A 108 -5.13 23.22 11.31
C MET A 108 -6.08 23.85 10.28
N SER A 109 -7.38 23.58 10.36
CA SER A 109 -8.38 23.97 9.37
C SER A 109 -9.38 24.97 9.94
N ASP A 110 -9.72 25.99 9.14
CA ASP A 110 -10.81 26.92 9.48
C ASP A 110 -12.17 26.45 8.91
N ASN A 111 -12.18 25.44 8.05
CA ASN A 111 -13.38 25.00 7.34
C ASN A 111 -13.70 23.49 7.50
N CYS A 112 -13.03 22.79 8.42
CA CYS A 112 -13.34 21.40 8.73
C CYS A 112 -14.65 21.31 9.52
N PRO A 113 -15.66 20.55 9.05
CA PRO A 113 -16.90 20.33 9.79
C PRO A 113 -16.67 19.57 11.10
N ASP A 114 -17.58 19.74 12.06
CA ASP A 114 -17.54 18.99 13.33
C ASP A 114 -17.68 17.48 13.12
N GLU A 115 -18.56 17.07 12.20
CA GLU A 115 -18.69 15.71 11.72
C GLU A 115 -18.20 15.65 10.28
N ILE A 116 -16.94 15.27 10.09
CA ILE A 116 -16.32 15.16 8.76
C ILE A 116 -16.48 13.75 8.18
N GLU A 117 -16.95 13.68 6.94
CA GLU A 117 -16.86 12.48 6.11
C GLU A 117 -15.50 12.45 5.42
N LEU A 118 -14.69 11.42 5.73
CA LEU A 118 -13.30 11.32 5.25
C LEU A 118 -13.16 10.85 3.80
N HIS A 119 -14.27 10.53 3.12
CA HIS A 119 -14.26 10.19 1.69
C HIS A 119 -14.44 11.41 0.79
N ARG A 120 -14.12 11.22 -0.47
CA ARG A 120 -14.41 12.20 -1.54
C ARG A 120 -15.92 12.29 -1.79
N PRO A 121 -16.45 13.49 -2.06
CA PRO A 121 -15.75 14.76 -2.25
C PRO A 121 -15.55 15.59 -0.97
N PHE A 122 -16.01 15.13 0.17
CA PHE A 122 -16.12 15.92 1.39
C PHE A 122 -14.74 16.32 1.93
N ILE A 123 -13.81 15.38 2.03
CA ILE A 123 -12.45 15.67 2.54
C ILE A 123 -11.66 16.57 1.57
N ASP A 124 -11.95 16.52 0.26
CA ASP A 124 -11.27 17.36 -0.73
C ASP A 124 -11.62 18.86 -0.59
N ALA A 125 -12.74 19.18 0.08
CA ALA A 125 -13.15 20.56 0.35
C ALA A 125 -12.46 21.15 1.60
N VAL A 126 -11.80 20.32 2.41
CA VAL A 126 -11.14 20.77 3.63
C VAL A 126 -9.74 21.27 3.31
N THR A 127 -9.47 22.53 3.65
CA THR A 127 -8.16 23.16 3.54
C THR A 127 -7.52 23.29 4.91
N ILE A 128 -6.20 23.28 4.97
CA ILE A 128 -5.44 23.54 6.19
C ILE A 128 -4.48 24.71 5.99
N LYS A 129 -4.02 25.31 7.07
CA LYS A 129 -3.03 26.39 7.02
C LYS A 129 -1.63 25.83 6.93
N CYS A 130 -0.86 26.32 5.97
CA CYS A 130 0.55 25.96 5.82
C CYS A 130 1.35 26.49 7.02
N PRO A 131 2.06 25.63 7.77
CA PRO A 131 2.88 26.08 8.90
C PRO A 131 4.08 26.93 8.48
N GLU A 132 4.53 26.82 7.23
CA GLU A 132 5.70 27.56 6.73
C GLU A 132 5.35 28.95 6.21
N CYS A 133 4.24 29.11 5.50
CA CYS A 133 3.93 30.39 4.84
C CYS A 133 2.54 30.96 5.17
N GLY A 134 1.71 30.26 5.94
CA GLY A 134 0.37 30.67 6.34
C GLY A 134 -0.70 30.62 5.25
N LYS A 135 -0.36 30.22 4.01
CA LYS A 135 -1.32 30.05 2.91
C LYS A 135 -2.15 28.78 3.10
N GLU A 136 -3.25 28.69 2.35
CA GLU A 136 -4.06 27.46 2.27
C GLU A 136 -3.29 26.34 1.58
N MET A 137 -3.46 25.14 2.11
CA MET A 137 -3.00 23.88 1.52
C MET A 137 -4.22 23.05 1.11
N HIS A 138 -4.09 22.34 0.02
CA HIS A 138 -5.12 21.46 -0.52
C HIS A 138 -4.66 20.01 -0.46
N ARG A 139 -5.61 19.11 -0.23
CA ARG A 139 -5.33 17.68 -0.25
C ARG A 139 -4.93 17.20 -1.65
N VAL A 140 -3.97 16.31 -1.73
CA VAL A 140 -3.61 15.64 -3.00
C VAL A 140 -4.80 14.80 -3.50
N PRO A 141 -5.07 14.74 -4.83
CA PRO A 141 -6.30 14.14 -5.34
C PRO A 141 -6.34 12.62 -5.30
N GLU A 142 -5.21 11.98 -5.04
CA GLU A 142 -5.09 10.53 -5.05
C GLU A 142 -5.78 9.86 -3.85
N VAL A 143 -6.11 8.58 -4.04
CA VAL A 143 -6.49 7.66 -2.96
C VAL A 143 -5.36 6.66 -2.72
N ILE A 144 -5.34 6.05 -1.55
CA ILE A 144 -4.33 5.04 -1.21
C ILE A 144 -4.62 3.72 -1.91
N ASP A 145 -3.60 2.91 -2.08
CA ASP A 145 -3.71 1.54 -2.57
C ASP A 145 -4.56 0.68 -1.61
N CYS A 146 -5.53 -0.04 -2.12
CA CYS A 146 -6.37 -0.95 -1.30
C CYS A 146 -5.56 -2.03 -0.56
N TRP A 147 -4.36 -2.36 -1.05
CA TRP A 147 -3.46 -3.25 -0.33
C TRP A 147 -2.89 -2.63 0.95
N PHE A 148 -2.80 -1.31 1.02
CA PHE A 148 -2.49 -0.61 2.26
C PHE A 148 -3.66 -0.73 3.25
N ASP A 149 -4.89 -0.47 2.83
CA ASP A 149 -6.06 -0.63 3.71
C ASP A 149 -6.13 -2.05 4.28
N SER A 150 -5.90 -3.08 3.47
CA SER A 150 -5.90 -4.48 3.91
C SER A 150 -4.71 -4.84 4.80
N GLY A 151 -3.56 -4.23 4.57
CA GLY A 151 -2.36 -4.40 5.38
C GLY A 151 -2.48 -3.76 6.77
N ALA A 152 -3.27 -2.69 6.88
CA ALA A 152 -3.56 -2.00 8.12
C ALA A 152 -4.50 -2.78 9.08
N MET A 153 -5.15 -3.85 8.60
CA MET A 153 -6.16 -4.60 9.36
C MET A 153 -5.75 -4.95 10.79
N PRO A 154 -4.52 -5.42 11.08
CA PRO A 154 -4.14 -5.86 12.43
C PRO A 154 -4.31 -4.78 13.51
N PHE A 155 -4.16 -3.52 13.16
CA PHE A 155 -4.28 -2.39 14.08
C PHE A 155 -5.50 -1.52 13.80
N ALA A 156 -5.87 -1.33 12.54
CA ALA A 156 -7.00 -0.48 12.15
C ALA A 156 -8.35 -1.01 12.65
N GLN A 157 -8.56 -2.33 12.70
CA GLN A 157 -9.80 -2.93 13.20
C GLN A 157 -10.07 -2.58 14.69
N TRP A 158 -9.04 -2.25 15.45
CA TRP A 158 -9.14 -1.87 16.86
C TRP A 158 -9.14 -0.36 17.06
N HIS A 159 -9.00 0.42 16.00
CA HIS A 159 -8.76 1.87 16.03
C HIS A 159 -7.51 2.23 16.86
N TYR A 160 -6.51 1.33 16.84
CA TYR A 160 -5.22 1.58 17.47
C TYR A 160 -4.44 2.69 16.75
N PRO A 161 -3.75 3.62 17.45
CA PRO A 161 -3.47 3.63 18.89
C PRO A 161 -4.49 4.42 19.74
N PHE A 162 -5.56 4.91 19.16
CA PHE A 162 -6.53 5.82 19.80
C PHE A 162 -7.48 5.09 20.76
N GLU A 163 -7.84 3.84 20.42
CA GLU A 163 -8.77 3.01 21.19
C GLU A 163 -8.24 1.56 21.28
N ASN A 164 -8.83 0.76 22.16
CA ASN A 164 -8.68 -0.71 22.25
C ASN A 164 -7.21 -1.20 22.26
N LYS A 165 -6.32 -0.43 22.88
CA LYS A 165 -4.90 -0.76 22.94
C LYS A 165 -4.62 -2.13 23.56
N ASP A 166 -5.30 -2.44 24.66
CA ASP A 166 -5.13 -3.72 25.36
C ASP A 166 -5.54 -4.90 24.48
N ILE A 167 -6.64 -4.75 23.72
CA ILE A 167 -7.12 -5.78 22.79
C ILE A 167 -6.11 -5.98 21.65
N PHE A 168 -5.56 -4.89 21.12
CA PHE A 168 -4.51 -4.98 20.09
C PHE A 168 -3.27 -5.72 20.65
N GLU A 169 -2.78 -5.34 21.82
CA GLU A 169 -1.58 -5.95 22.42
C GLU A 169 -1.76 -7.45 22.70
N GLU A 170 -2.96 -7.89 23.06
CA GLU A 170 -3.29 -9.31 23.28
C GLU A 170 -3.35 -10.12 21.97
N ASN A 171 -3.78 -9.49 20.87
CA ASN A 171 -4.04 -10.17 19.60
C ASN A 171 -2.94 -9.97 18.54
N PHE A 172 -1.92 -9.16 18.82
CA PHE A 172 -0.83 -8.87 17.89
C PHE A 172 0.51 -9.43 18.38
N PRO A 173 1.22 -10.24 17.57
CA PRO A 173 0.86 -10.74 16.24
C PRO A 173 -0.24 -11.81 16.29
N ALA A 174 -1.00 -11.92 15.19
CA ALA A 174 -2.00 -12.97 15.03
C ALA A 174 -1.37 -14.37 15.16
N ASP A 175 -2.12 -15.31 15.73
CA ASP A 175 -1.63 -16.68 15.90
C ASP A 175 -1.40 -17.37 14.56
N PHE A 176 -2.30 -17.18 13.59
CA PHE A 176 -2.10 -17.63 12.21
C PHE A 176 -2.94 -16.82 11.22
N ILE A 177 -2.50 -16.86 9.95
CA ILE A 177 -3.30 -16.46 8.79
C ILE A 177 -3.26 -17.57 7.74
N SER A 178 -4.26 -17.62 6.87
CA SER A 178 -4.33 -18.61 5.80
C SER A 178 -4.93 -18.03 4.54
N GLU A 179 -4.20 -18.09 3.45
CA GLU A 179 -4.60 -17.69 2.10
C GLU A 179 -3.80 -18.48 1.05
N ALA A 180 -4.12 -18.28 -0.23
CA ALA A 180 -3.41 -18.93 -1.32
C ALA A 180 -2.04 -18.30 -1.60
N VAL A 181 -1.20 -19.02 -2.32
CA VAL A 181 0.21 -18.69 -2.57
C VAL A 181 0.42 -17.38 -3.35
N ASP A 182 -0.57 -16.92 -4.11
CA ASP A 182 -0.54 -15.62 -4.79
C ASP A 182 -0.42 -14.45 -3.81
N GLN A 183 -0.90 -14.62 -2.57
CA GLN A 183 -0.84 -13.59 -1.52
C GLN A 183 0.58 -13.30 -1.01
N THR A 184 1.58 -14.03 -1.45
CA THR A 184 2.99 -13.64 -1.33
C THR A 184 3.32 -12.35 -2.10
N ARG A 185 2.45 -11.94 -3.03
CA ARG A 185 2.50 -10.68 -3.80
C ARG A 185 1.26 -9.82 -3.54
N GLY A 186 0.61 -10.01 -2.43
CA GLY A 186 -0.60 -9.30 -2.00
C GLY A 186 -0.63 -9.15 -0.49
N TRP A 187 -1.61 -9.75 0.16
CA TRP A 187 -1.92 -9.53 1.57
C TRP A 187 -0.81 -9.95 2.54
N PHE A 188 -0.13 -11.07 2.31
CA PHE A 188 1.00 -11.46 3.18
C PHE A 188 2.09 -10.40 3.22
N TYR A 189 2.34 -9.76 2.06
CA TYR A 189 3.32 -8.70 1.98
C TYR A 189 2.84 -7.40 2.62
N SER A 190 1.64 -6.91 2.29
CA SER A 190 1.14 -5.64 2.84
C SER A 190 1.05 -5.68 4.37
N LEU A 191 0.59 -6.80 4.95
CA LEU A 191 0.61 -7.02 6.39
C LEU A 191 2.03 -6.91 6.97
N LEU A 192 3.00 -7.62 6.37
CA LEU A 192 4.40 -7.61 6.84
C LEU A 192 5.05 -6.23 6.67
N ALA A 193 4.78 -5.57 5.55
CA ALA A 193 5.32 -4.25 5.24
C ALA A 193 4.91 -3.21 6.29
N GLU A 194 3.61 -3.05 6.51
CA GLU A 194 3.09 -2.07 7.46
C GLU A 194 3.47 -2.39 8.91
N SER A 195 3.41 -3.67 9.29
CA SER A 195 3.83 -4.10 10.61
C SER A 195 5.33 -3.87 10.85
N THR A 196 6.17 -4.05 9.83
CA THR A 196 7.60 -3.75 9.92
C THR A 196 7.84 -2.26 10.08
N LEU A 197 7.15 -1.42 9.27
CA LEU A 197 7.28 0.03 9.34
C LEU A 197 6.84 0.61 10.69
N LEU A 198 5.75 0.11 11.27
CA LEU A 198 5.15 0.67 12.47
C LEU A 198 5.70 0.05 13.77
N PHE A 199 5.97 -1.25 13.78
CA PHE A 199 6.28 -2.01 14.99
C PHE A 199 7.61 -2.76 14.93
N ASN A 200 8.26 -2.80 13.76
CA ASN A 200 9.44 -3.64 13.48
C ASN A 200 9.24 -5.10 13.93
N LYS A 201 8.07 -5.66 13.62
CA LYS A 201 7.65 -7.00 14.06
C LYS A 201 6.77 -7.65 12.98
N ALA A 202 6.87 -8.99 12.86
CA ALA A 202 5.92 -9.72 11.98
C ALA A 202 4.49 -9.65 12.54
N PRO A 203 3.46 -9.47 11.70
CA PRO A 203 2.07 -9.32 12.13
C PRO A 203 1.37 -10.66 12.43
N TYR A 204 2.01 -11.77 12.11
CA TYR A 204 1.50 -13.13 12.29
C TYR A 204 2.63 -14.08 12.70
N LYS A 205 2.27 -15.10 13.48
CA LYS A 205 3.21 -16.14 13.97
C LYS A 205 3.32 -17.30 12.98
N ASN A 206 2.20 -17.67 12.36
CA ASN A 206 2.09 -18.80 11.44
C ASN A 206 1.36 -18.38 10.16
N VAL A 207 1.80 -18.93 9.01
CA VAL A 207 1.12 -18.75 7.71
C VAL A 207 0.86 -20.12 7.10
N ILE A 208 -0.42 -20.45 6.90
CA ILE A 208 -0.85 -21.65 6.20
C ILE A 208 -1.12 -21.26 4.75
N VAL A 209 -0.24 -21.68 3.85
CA VAL A 209 -0.33 -21.31 2.43
C VAL A 209 -1.06 -22.40 1.64
N LEU A 210 -2.18 -22.01 1.08
CA LEU A 210 -3.01 -22.90 0.24
C LEU A 210 -2.57 -22.84 -1.24
N GLY A 211 -3.05 -23.80 -2.03
CA GLY A 211 -2.95 -23.75 -3.49
C GLY A 211 -3.89 -22.69 -4.09
N HIS A 212 -3.72 -22.42 -5.39
CA HIS A 212 -4.65 -21.54 -6.11
C HIS A 212 -6.04 -22.16 -6.15
N VAL A 213 -7.06 -21.33 -5.91
CA VAL A 213 -8.44 -21.69 -6.20
C VAL A 213 -8.73 -21.32 -7.64
N GLN A 214 -9.16 -22.30 -8.42
CA GLN A 214 -9.47 -22.16 -9.84
C GLN A 214 -10.95 -22.42 -10.08
N ASP A 215 -11.48 -21.88 -11.17
CA ASP A 215 -12.81 -22.21 -11.64
C ASP A 215 -12.86 -23.58 -12.31
N GLU A 216 -14.04 -23.99 -12.83
CA GLU A 216 -14.23 -25.27 -13.52
C GLU A 216 -13.39 -25.45 -14.80
N ASN A 217 -12.85 -24.36 -15.35
CA ASN A 217 -11.98 -24.35 -16.54
C ASN A 217 -10.49 -24.29 -16.17
N GLY A 218 -10.16 -24.26 -14.88
CA GLY A 218 -8.79 -24.18 -14.39
C GLY A 218 -8.18 -22.79 -14.46
N GLN A 219 -9.02 -21.73 -14.48
CA GLN A 219 -8.62 -20.33 -14.52
C GLN A 219 -8.83 -19.63 -13.18
#